data_9f8f06978fc66a1f5aa852b51faefeea
#
_entry.id   9f8f06978fc66a1f5aa852b51faefeea
#
_cell.length_a   1.000
_cell.length_b   1.000
_cell.length_c   1.000
_cell.angle_alpha   90.00
_cell.angle_beta   90.00
_cell.angle_gamma   90.00
#
_symmetry.space_group_name_H-M   'P 1'
#
loop_
_entity.id
_entity.type
_entity.pdbx_description
1 polymer ?
#
loop_
_entity_poly.entity_id
_entity_poly.type
_entity_poly.pdbx_seq_one_letter_code
_entity_poly.pdbx_strand_id
1 'polypeptide(L)'
;MRKLILLLFTGILLFSCTAVGADEGRILRFIYCSDVHYGLEREFRGKEVGSDEVSRAMLATFKLLSETRLPEDSGVGAGIKFGSPDFVVCTGDIANRMEEGVQSATTSWSQFCSDWDSSISSPLYLVPGNHDISNAIGYSKVLSPEKDASSAAGIFNRMMRPAVERTVETFNYQTDKVHYSFVKDGVRFVFMGMWPDAYMRQWFDQEIGTDTITPVVLFTHDPPIADTKHFTNPNGKHTIN
;
A
#
# COMPACT_ATOMS: atom_id res chain seq x y z
N MET A 1 9.78 89.38 -1.58
CA MET A 1 10.38 88.23 -0.88
C MET A 1 9.29 87.26 -0.55
N ARG A 2 9.11 86.19 -1.36
CA ARG A 2 8.07 85.11 -1.12
C ARG A 2 8.80 84.00 -0.40
N LYS A 3 8.30 83.63 0.81
CA LYS A 3 8.84 82.52 1.57
C LYS A 3 8.15 81.22 1.06
N LEU A 4 8.90 80.30 0.58
CA LEU A 4 8.53 79.00 0.16
C LEU A 4 8.51 78.09 1.40
N ILE A 5 7.32 77.60 1.79
CA ILE A 5 7.15 76.65 2.87
C ILE A 5 7.14 75.21 2.23
N LEU A 6 8.22 74.47 2.54
CA LEU A 6 8.41 73.08 2.11
C LEU A 6 7.73 72.17 3.17
N LEU A 7 6.61 71.57 2.82
CA LEU A 7 5.95 70.56 3.65
C LEU A 7 6.58 69.19 3.33
N LEU A 8 7.35 68.65 4.27
CA LEU A 8 7.83 67.25 4.24
C LEU A 8 6.65 66.36 4.71
N PHE A 9 6.10 65.57 3.77
CA PHE A 9 5.20 64.46 4.10
C PHE A 9 6.07 63.24 4.38
N THR A 10 6.27 62.87 5.64
CA THR A 10 6.80 61.56 6.07
C THR A 10 5.69 60.56 6.01
N GLY A 11 5.60 59.81 4.90
CA GLY A 11 4.73 58.67 4.77
C GLY A 11 5.29 57.50 5.60
N ILE A 12 4.65 57.19 6.71
CA ILE A 12 4.89 55.95 7.45
C ILE A 12 4.22 54.83 6.68
N LEU A 13 5.02 54.03 5.92
CA LEU A 13 4.56 52.76 5.37
C LEU A 13 4.41 51.74 6.54
N LEU A 14 3.21 51.55 7.02
CA LEU A 14 2.86 50.42 7.87
C LEU A 14 2.90 49.18 6.98
N PHE A 15 3.97 48.43 7.01
CA PHE A 15 3.99 47.05 6.54
C PHE A 15 3.15 46.23 7.51
N SER A 16 1.88 45.98 7.16
CA SER A 16 1.10 44.90 7.77
C SER A 16 1.72 43.57 7.37
N CYS A 17 2.57 43.05 8.23
CA CYS A 17 2.99 41.69 8.15
C CYS A 17 1.76 40.83 8.51
N THR A 18 0.97 40.48 7.51
CA THR A 18 0.02 39.38 7.67
C THR A 18 0.86 38.16 7.94
N ALA A 19 0.89 37.71 9.19
CA ALA A 19 1.36 36.38 9.52
C ALA A 19 0.52 35.42 8.62
N VAL A 20 1.19 34.87 7.62
CA VAL A 20 0.67 33.68 6.93
C VAL A 20 0.51 32.67 8.06
N GLY A 21 -0.74 32.45 8.49
CA GLY A 21 -1.02 31.39 9.43
C GLY A 21 -0.36 30.14 8.88
N ALA A 22 0.53 29.55 9.65
CA ALA A 22 1.04 28.24 9.34
C ALA A 22 -0.22 27.39 9.14
N ASP A 23 -0.44 26.91 7.93
CA ASP A 23 -1.41 25.88 7.64
C ASP A 23 -1.03 24.76 8.62
N GLU A 24 -1.89 24.54 9.63
CA GLU A 24 -1.69 23.43 10.56
C GLU A 24 -1.82 22.18 9.70
N GLY A 25 -0.66 21.72 9.18
CA GLY A 25 -0.55 20.69 8.17
C GLY A 25 -1.43 19.51 8.54
N ARG A 26 -2.36 19.18 7.68
CA ARG A 26 -3.25 18.03 7.91
C ARG A 26 -2.40 16.80 8.16
N ILE A 27 -2.60 16.14 9.30
CA ILE A 27 -1.93 14.89 9.61
C ILE A 27 -2.61 13.79 8.80
N LEU A 28 -1.87 13.19 7.90
CA LEU A 28 -2.30 12.03 7.12
C LEU A 28 -2.00 10.76 7.92
N ARG A 29 -3.00 9.88 8.03
CA ARG A 29 -2.94 8.65 8.83
C ARG A 29 -3.30 7.46 7.96
N PHE A 30 -2.47 6.44 7.96
CA PHE A 30 -2.81 5.19 7.28
C PHE A 30 -2.29 3.98 8.06
N ILE A 31 -2.92 2.84 7.82
CA ILE A 31 -2.47 1.56 8.34
C ILE A 31 -1.71 0.84 7.22
N TYR A 32 -0.57 0.28 7.55
CA TYR A 32 0.23 -0.54 6.65
C TYR A 32 0.39 -1.95 7.22
N CYS A 33 0.17 -2.96 6.40
CA CYS A 33 0.41 -4.35 6.71
C CYS A 33 0.77 -5.15 5.47
N SER A 34 1.22 -6.38 5.66
CA SER A 34 1.63 -7.31 4.61
C SER A 34 1.54 -8.74 5.11
N ASP A 35 1.64 -9.71 4.22
CA ASP A 35 1.90 -11.12 4.53
C ASP A 35 0.84 -11.76 5.45
N VAL A 36 -0.42 -11.56 5.13
CA VAL A 36 -1.53 -12.12 5.93
C VAL A 36 -1.69 -13.64 5.76
N HIS A 37 -1.25 -14.20 4.63
CA HIS A 37 -1.10 -15.63 4.37
C HIS A 37 -2.29 -16.49 4.81
N TYR A 38 -3.50 -16.18 4.37
CA TYR A 38 -4.66 -17.03 4.64
C TYR A 38 -4.38 -18.48 4.23
N GLY A 39 -4.76 -19.41 5.12
CA GLY A 39 -4.51 -20.84 4.96
C GLY A 39 -3.19 -21.33 5.53
N LEU A 40 -2.44 -20.48 6.22
CA LEU A 40 -1.24 -20.88 6.92
C LEU A 40 -1.54 -21.04 8.42
N GLU A 41 -1.03 -22.14 8.99
CA GLU A 41 -1.01 -22.35 10.44
C GLU A 41 0.41 -22.17 10.96
N ARG A 42 0.55 -21.54 12.09
CA ARG A 42 1.84 -21.33 12.75
C ARG A 42 1.71 -21.46 14.26
N GLU A 43 2.75 -21.95 14.89
CA GLU A 43 2.85 -21.91 16.33
C GLU A 43 3.01 -20.47 16.82
N PHE A 44 2.14 -20.09 17.73
CA PHE A 44 2.24 -18.83 18.47
C PHE A 44 2.06 -19.10 19.96
N ARG A 45 3.11 -18.88 20.73
CA ARG A 45 3.14 -19.09 22.19
C ARG A 45 2.68 -20.49 22.62
N GLY A 46 3.14 -21.53 21.93
CA GLY A 46 2.81 -22.93 22.20
C GLY A 46 1.43 -23.38 21.75
N LYS A 47 0.76 -22.60 20.88
CA LYS A 47 -0.49 -22.98 20.24
C LYS A 47 -0.34 -22.86 18.73
N GLU A 48 -0.89 -23.80 18.01
CA GLU A 48 -1.14 -23.64 16.58
C GLU A 48 -2.30 -22.68 16.38
N VAL A 49 -2.06 -21.66 15.56
CA VAL A 49 -3.03 -20.60 15.27
C VAL A 49 -3.14 -20.43 13.77
N GLY A 50 -4.34 -20.46 13.25
CA GLY A 50 -4.62 -20.18 11.84
C GLY A 50 -4.44 -18.70 11.51
N SER A 51 -3.94 -18.42 10.32
CA SER A 51 -3.76 -17.05 9.82
C SER A 51 -5.05 -16.24 9.75
N ASP A 52 -6.18 -16.90 9.56
CA ASP A 52 -7.50 -16.28 9.61
C ASP A 52 -7.84 -15.77 11.02
N GLU A 53 -7.49 -16.51 12.08
CA GLU A 53 -7.64 -16.07 13.47
C GLU A 53 -6.73 -14.86 13.75
N VAL A 54 -5.47 -14.92 13.31
CA VAL A 54 -4.51 -13.81 13.44
C VAL A 54 -4.99 -12.57 12.68
N SER A 55 -5.47 -12.74 11.44
CA SER A 55 -5.98 -11.64 10.62
C SER A 55 -7.21 -10.99 11.25
N ARG A 56 -8.16 -11.77 11.77
CA ARG A 56 -9.33 -11.22 12.50
C ARG A 56 -8.92 -10.47 13.77
N ALA A 57 -7.94 -10.96 14.52
CA ALA A 57 -7.41 -10.27 15.70
C ALA A 57 -6.72 -8.93 15.31
N MET A 58 -5.96 -8.92 14.22
CA MET A 58 -5.37 -7.71 13.66
C MET A 58 -6.44 -6.70 13.24
N LEU A 59 -7.45 -7.13 12.49
CA LEU A 59 -8.56 -6.28 12.05
C LEU A 59 -9.36 -5.72 13.23
N ALA A 60 -9.57 -6.51 14.28
CA ALA A 60 -10.17 -6.02 15.52
C ALA A 60 -9.30 -4.91 16.17
N THR A 61 -7.98 -5.07 16.12
CA THR A 61 -7.04 -4.04 16.61
C THR A 61 -7.15 -2.76 15.77
N PHE A 62 -7.28 -2.85 14.44
CA PHE A 62 -7.45 -1.67 13.57
C PHE A 62 -8.67 -0.84 13.97
N LYS A 63 -9.77 -1.48 14.37
CA LYS A 63 -10.97 -0.78 14.86
C LYS A 63 -10.72 0.01 16.15
N LEU A 64 -9.79 -0.45 16.98
CA LEU A 64 -9.45 0.23 18.25
C LEU A 64 -8.49 1.40 18.04
N LEU A 65 -7.76 1.44 16.92
CA LEU A 65 -6.74 2.48 16.67
C LEU A 65 -7.32 3.88 16.71
N SER A 66 -8.55 4.09 16.26
CA SER A 66 -9.19 5.40 16.26
C SER A 66 -9.22 6.04 17.64
N GLU A 67 -9.33 5.24 18.70
CA GLU A 67 -9.36 5.68 20.09
C GLU A 67 -7.99 5.57 20.79
N THR A 68 -7.02 4.94 20.13
CA THR A 68 -5.69 4.74 20.69
C THR A 68 -4.88 6.04 20.65
N ARG A 69 -4.19 6.37 21.74
CA ARG A 69 -3.25 7.49 21.74
C ARG A 69 -1.90 7.03 21.21
N LEU A 70 -1.29 7.88 20.40
CA LEU A 70 0.09 7.69 19.97
C LEU A 70 1.04 7.81 21.17
N PRO A 71 2.20 7.14 21.14
CA PRO A 71 3.21 7.27 22.19
C PRO A 71 3.64 8.73 22.41
N GLU A 72 4.01 9.06 23.64
CA GLU A 72 4.59 10.36 23.99
C GLU A 72 6.12 10.32 23.82
N ASP A 73 6.57 10.05 22.59
CA ASP A 73 7.97 9.81 22.21
C ASP A 73 8.64 11.00 21.51
N SER A 74 7.99 12.16 21.53
CA SER A 74 8.39 13.38 20.81
C SER A 74 8.30 13.27 19.28
N GLY A 75 7.70 12.21 18.74
CA GLY A 75 7.40 12.07 17.32
C GLY A 75 6.25 12.96 16.86
N VAL A 76 5.99 12.96 15.55
CA VAL A 76 4.87 13.71 14.98
C VAL A 76 3.55 13.17 15.53
N GLY A 77 2.76 14.04 16.14
CA GLY A 77 1.49 13.66 16.75
C GLY A 77 1.62 12.89 18.07
N ALA A 78 2.79 12.97 18.76
CA ALA A 78 2.99 12.36 20.06
C ALA A 78 1.84 12.68 21.03
N GLY A 79 1.31 11.68 21.73
CA GLY A 79 0.25 11.82 22.72
C GLY A 79 -1.15 12.11 22.18
N ILE A 80 -1.34 12.41 20.88
CA ILE A 80 -2.68 12.61 20.32
C ILE A 80 -3.36 11.29 20.01
N LYS A 81 -4.68 11.28 19.87
CA LYS A 81 -5.42 10.12 19.36
C LYS A 81 -5.02 9.85 17.90
N PHE A 82 -4.85 8.58 17.53
CA PHE A 82 -4.61 8.20 16.14
C PHE A 82 -5.75 8.67 15.22
N GLY A 83 -7.00 8.51 15.68
CA GLY A 83 -8.18 8.87 14.89
C GLY A 83 -8.48 7.83 13.79
N SER A 84 -9.40 8.16 12.89
CA SER A 84 -9.72 7.29 11.76
C SER A 84 -8.60 7.31 10.73
N PRO A 85 -8.16 6.16 10.21
CA PRO A 85 -7.20 6.14 9.11
C PRO A 85 -7.82 6.69 7.84
N ASP A 86 -7.05 7.46 7.08
CA ASP A 86 -7.42 7.93 5.75
C ASP A 86 -7.55 6.78 4.76
N PHE A 87 -6.73 5.74 4.94
CA PHE A 87 -6.76 4.50 4.16
C PHE A 87 -5.97 3.37 4.86
N VAL A 88 -6.11 2.18 4.33
CA VAL A 88 -5.38 0.99 4.75
C VAL A 88 -4.64 0.43 3.54
N VAL A 89 -3.41 -0.05 3.74
CA VAL A 89 -2.57 -0.68 2.71
C VAL A 89 -2.24 -2.10 3.15
N CYS A 90 -2.42 -3.06 2.24
CA CYS A 90 -1.87 -4.40 2.39
C CYS A 90 -1.05 -4.75 1.14
N THR A 91 0.25 -5.01 1.35
CA THR A 91 1.19 -5.21 0.24
C THR A 91 1.33 -6.66 -0.20
N GLY A 92 0.28 -7.45 -0.05
CA GLY A 92 0.21 -8.77 -0.68
C GLY A 92 0.55 -9.94 0.21
N ASP A 93 0.84 -11.06 -0.42
CA ASP A 93 0.89 -12.39 0.17
C ASP A 93 -0.39 -12.70 0.95
N ILE A 94 -1.52 -12.46 0.26
CA ILE A 94 -2.85 -12.73 0.79
C ILE A 94 -3.08 -14.23 0.88
N ALA A 95 -2.79 -14.96 -0.20
CA ALA A 95 -2.76 -16.40 -0.20
C ALA A 95 -1.38 -16.92 0.19
N ASN A 96 -1.32 -18.11 0.77
CA ASN A 96 -0.06 -18.82 0.91
C ASN A 96 0.26 -19.59 -0.38
N ARG A 97 1.51 -20.04 -0.53
CA ARG A 97 1.89 -20.89 -1.67
C ARG A 97 1.10 -22.18 -1.60
N MET A 98 0.46 -22.54 -2.72
CA MET A 98 -0.31 -23.79 -2.81
C MET A 98 0.63 -24.98 -2.95
N GLU A 99 0.86 -25.67 -1.86
CA GLU A 99 1.58 -26.93 -1.78
C GLU A 99 0.60 -27.98 -1.18
N GLU A 100 0.96 -29.25 -1.23
CA GLU A 100 0.13 -30.31 -0.63
C GLU A 100 -0.21 -29.98 0.83
N GLY A 101 -1.48 -30.04 1.18
CA GLY A 101 -1.98 -29.72 2.51
C GLY A 101 -2.24 -28.23 2.77
N VAL A 102 -1.93 -27.35 1.82
CA VAL A 102 -2.21 -25.90 1.94
C VAL A 102 -3.50 -25.56 1.19
N GLN A 103 -4.31 -24.69 1.77
CA GLN A 103 -5.57 -24.30 1.13
C GLN A 103 -5.34 -23.52 -0.18
N SER A 104 -6.33 -23.55 -1.07
CA SER A 104 -6.28 -22.88 -2.37
C SER A 104 -6.24 -21.36 -2.25
N ALA A 105 -5.68 -20.69 -3.27
CA ALA A 105 -5.72 -19.23 -3.36
C ALA A 105 -7.16 -18.71 -3.49
N THR A 106 -8.07 -19.48 -4.11
CA THR A 106 -9.53 -19.19 -4.16
C THR A 106 -10.11 -19.07 -2.76
N THR A 107 -9.85 -20.05 -1.88
CA THR A 107 -10.36 -20.04 -0.51
C THR A 107 -9.74 -18.87 0.28
N SER A 108 -8.43 -18.69 0.16
CA SER A 108 -7.69 -17.60 0.84
C SER A 108 -8.22 -16.23 0.46
N TRP A 109 -8.44 -15.99 -0.84
CA TRP A 109 -9.00 -14.74 -1.35
C TRP A 109 -10.42 -14.49 -0.84
N SER A 110 -11.26 -15.53 -0.84
CA SER A 110 -12.62 -15.44 -0.34
C SER A 110 -12.69 -15.11 1.15
N GLN A 111 -11.83 -15.73 1.96
CA GLN A 111 -11.72 -15.43 3.40
C GLN A 111 -11.23 -14.00 3.62
N PHE A 112 -10.19 -13.60 2.88
CA PHE A 112 -9.68 -12.22 2.94
C PHE A 112 -10.80 -11.21 2.66
N CYS A 113 -11.52 -11.35 1.56
CA CYS A 113 -12.61 -10.44 1.22
C CYS A 113 -13.68 -10.42 2.31
N SER A 114 -14.09 -11.58 2.81
CA SER A 114 -15.11 -11.68 3.85
C SER A 114 -14.71 -10.94 5.13
N ASP A 115 -13.49 -11.19 5.62
CA ASP A 115 -13.00 -10.62 6.88
C ASP A 115 -12.70 -9.12 6.75
N TRP A 116 -12.06 -8.71 5.65
CA TRP A 116 -11.60 -7.34 5.46
C TRP A 116 -12.74 -6.39 5.06
N ASP A 117 -13.60 -6.78 4.13
CA ASP A 117 -14.70 -5.92 3.68
C ASP A 117 -15.72 -5.67 4.80
N SER A 118 -15.87 -6.61 5.74
CA SER A 118 -16.71 -6.42 6.93
C SER A 118 -16.04 -5.62 8.04
N SER A 119 -14.74 -5.47 8.01
CA SER A 119 -13.95 -4.91 9.13
C SER A 119 -13.39 -3.52 8.86
N ILE A 120 -13.12 -3.18 7.59
CA ILE A 120 -12.47 -1.93 7.21
C ILE A 120 -13.47 -1.04 6.50
N SER A 121 -13.68 0.16 7.04
CA SER A 121 -14.55 1.19 6.45
C SER A 121 -13.77 2.21 5.60
N SER A 122 -12.46 2.33 5.82
CA SER A 122 -11.60 3.21 5.04
C SER A 122 -11.22 2.56 3.69
N PRO A 123 -10.83 3.35 2.67
CA PRO A 123 -10.32 2.79 1.42
C PRO A 123 -9.20 1.79 1.67
N LEU A 124 -9.28 0.63 1.03
CA LEU A 124 -8.27 -0.44 1.09
C LEU A 124 -7.50 -0.48 -0.23
N TYR A 125 -6.19 -0.36 -0.15
CA TYR A 125 -5.26 -0.41 -1.27
C TYR A 125 -4.40 -1.66 -1.20
N LEU A 126 -4.30 -2.39 -2.30
CA LEU A 126 -3.64 -3.69 -2.37
C LEU A 126 -2.58 -3.70 -3.48
N VAL A 127 -1.50 -4.44 -3.25
CA VAL A 127 -0.63 -4.94 -4.32
C VAL A 127 -0.40 -6.43 -4.10
N PRO A 128 -0.23 -7.24 -5.15
CA PRO A 128 0.07 -8.65 -4.98
C PRO A 128 1.50 -8.85 -4.49
N GLY A 129 1.69 -9.82 -3.61
CA GLY A 129 2.97 -10.32 -3.19
C GLY A 129 3.46 -11.49 -4.06
N ASN A 130 4.61 -12.05 -3.69
CA ASN A 130 5.22 -13.12 -4.47
C ASN A 130 4.42 -14.44 -4.40
N HIS A 131 3.73 -14.73 -3.29
CA HIS A 131 2.87 -15.90 -3.20
C HIS A 131 1.62 -15.78 -4.08
N ASP A 132 0.97 -14.62 -4.10
CA ASP A 132 -0.18 -14.37 -4.98
C ASP A 132 0.18 -14.60 -6.44
N ILE A 133 1.31 -14.05 -6.88
CA ILE A 133 1.78 -14.18 -8.27
C ILE A 133 2.30 -15.59 -8.56
N SER A 134 3.03 -16.22 -7.63
CA SER A 134 3.51 -17.59 -7.81
C SER A 134 2.37 -18.58 -8.02
N ASN A 135 1.27 -18.40 -7.29
CA ASN A 135 0.08 -19.22 -7.47
C ASN A 135 -0.55 -19.02 -8.86
N ALA A 136 -0.53 -17.79 -9.36
CA ALA A 136 -1.10 -17.48 -10.67
C ALA A 136 -0.28 -18.02 -11.85
N ILE A 137 1.06 -17.94 -11.78
CA ILE A 137 1.94 -18.31 -12.92
C ILE A 137 2.50 -19.73 -12.81
N GLY A 138 2.48 -20.32 -11.63
CA GLY A 138 3.18 -21.54 -11.30
C GLY A 138 4.66 -21.28 -10.98
N TYR A 139 5.09 -21.72 -9.84
CA TYR A 139 6.47 -21.66 -9.40
C TYR A 139 7.21 -22.95 -9.76
N SER A 140 8.54 -23.02 -9.58
CA SER A 140 9.36 -24.18 -9.88
C SER A 140 9.03 -25.45 -9.08
N LYS A 141 8.26 -25.33 -8.02
CA LYS A 141 7.70 -26.48 -7.28
C LYS A 141 6.36 -26.88 -7.88
N VAL A 142 6.04 -28.16 -7.75
CA VAL A 142 4.70 -28.66 -8.07
C VAL A 142 3.70 -28.03 -7.08
N LEU A 143 2.69 -27.37 -7.63
CA LEU A 143 1.60 -26.82 -6.84
C LEU A 143 0.49 -27.88 -6.70
N SER A 144 -0.14 -27.96 -5.53
CA SER A 144 -1.28 -28.80 -5.26
C SER A 144 -2.28 -28.00 -4.38
N PRO A 145 -3.46 -27.62 -4.89
CA PRO A 145 -3.90 -27.82 -6.28
C PRO A 145 -3.01 -27.12 -7.32
N GLU A 146 -3.30 -27.34 -8.60
CA GLU A 146 -2.63 -26.65 -9.70
C GLU A 146 -2.78 -25.10 -9.59
N LYS A 147 -2.15 -24.37 -10.53
CA LYS A 147 -2.20 -22.90 -10.56
C LYS A 147 -3.58 -22.34 -10.25
N ASP A 148 -3.60 -21.35 -9.40
CA ASP A 148 -4.82 -20.64 -9.03
C ASP A 148 -4.52 -19.15 -8.95
N ALA A 149 -5.03 -18.38 -9.92
CA ALA A 149 -4.82 -16.94 -10.00
C ALA A 149 -5.82 -16.12 -9.17
N SER A 150 -6.64 -16.73 -8.33
CA SER A 150 -7.76 -16.05 -7.66
C SER A 150 -7.33 -14.83 -6.86
N SER A 151 -6.27 -14.90 -6.06
CA SER A 151 -5.79 -13.76 -5.29
C SER A 151 -5.20 -12.67 -6.19
N ALA A 152 -4.37 -13.05 -7.16
CA ALA A 152 -3.76 -12.09 -8.11
C ALA A 152 -4.81 -11.39 -8.99
N ALA A 153 -5.74 -12.16 -9.56
CA ALA A 153 -6.84 -11.64 -10.37
C ALA A 153 -7.79 -10.76 -9.54
N GLY A 154 -8.10 -11.20 -8.32
CA GLY A 154 -8.93 -10.44 -7.38
C GLY A 154 -8.32 -9.10 -7.01
N ILE A 155 -7.03 -9.05 -6.69
CA ILE A 155 -6.30 -7.81 -6.42
C ILE A 155 -6.29 -6.91 -7.67
N PHE A 156 -5.99 -7.49 -8.85
CA PHE A 156 -6.00 -6.75 -10.12
C PHE A 156 -7.37 -6.13 -10.40
N ASN A 157 -8.44 -6.91 -10.34
CA ASN A 157 -9.80 -6.41 -10.61
C ASN A 157 -10.18 -5.29 -9.63
N ARG A 158 -9.88 -5.47 -8.34
CA ARG A 158 -10.23 -4.50 -7.31
C ARG A 158 -9.47 -3.18 -7.47
N MET A 159 -8.18 -3.23 -7.79
CA MET A 159 -7.34 -2.04 -7.86
C MET A 159 -7.33 -1.38 -9.25
N MET A 160 -7.21 -2.17 -10.31
CA MET A 160 -7.11 -1.65 -11.67
C MET A 160 -8.47 -1.41 -12.33
N ARG A 161 -9.53 -2.03 -11.85
CA ARG A 161 -10.92 -1.88 -12.32
C ARG A 161 -11.03 -1.98 -13.85
N PRO A 162 -10.58 -3.09 -14.44
CA PRO A 162 -10.64 -3.26 -15.89
C PRO A 162 -12.10 -3.29 -16.38
N ALA A 163 -12.33 -2.92 -17.65
CA ALA A 163 -13.66 -2.98 -18.24
C ALA A 163 -14.27 -4.38 -18.23
N VAL A 164 -13.43 -5.40 -18.29
CA VAL A 164 -13.80 -6.82 -18.13
C VAL A 164 -12.93 -7.42 -17.02
N GLU A 165 -13.57 -7.91 -15.99
CA GLU A 165 -12.87 -8.53 -14.88
C GLU A 165 -12.10 -9.79 -15.34
N ARG A 166 -10.94 -10.01 -14.74
CA ARG A 166 -10.15 -11.22 -14.96
C ARG A 166 -10.68 -12.34 -14.08
N THR A 167 -10.75 -13.50 -14.68
CA THR A 167 -10.99 -14.77 -13.97
C THR A 167 -9.67 -15.50 -13.76
N VAL A 168 -9.70 -16.64 -13.07
CA VAL A 168 -8.53 -17.51 -12.90
C VAL A 168 -7.94 -17.92 -14.25
N GLU A 169 -8.82 -18.17 -15.25
CA GLU A 169 -8.43 -18.62 -16.58
C GLU A 169 -7.93 -17.48 -17.48
N THR A 170 -8.47 -16.28 -17.30
CA THR A 170 -8.17 -15.13 -18.18
C THR A 170 -7.10 -14.20 -17.66
N PHE A 171 -6.72 -14.32 -16.38
CA PHE A 171 -5.64 -13.52 -15.80
C PHE A 171 -4.31 -13.85 -16.46
N ASN A 172 -3.64 -12.84 -16.98
CA ASN A 172 -2.32 -12.95 -17.58
C ASN A 172 -1.34 -12.02 -16.86
N TYR A 173 -0.48 -12.60 -16.05
CA TYR A 173 0.49 -11.84 -15.27
C TYR A 173 1.39 -10.90 -16.10
N GLN A 174 1.69 -11.23 -17.35
CA GLN A 174 2.54 -10.37 -18.19
C GLN A 174 1.86 -9.06 -18.58
N THR A 175 0.54 -9.05 -18.69
CA THR A 175 -0.25 -7.89 -19.11
C THR A 175 -1.09 -7.30 -18.00
N ASP A 176 -1.53 -8.11 -17.06
CA ASP A 176 -2.43 -7.69 -15.97
C ASP A 176 -1.59 -7.30 -14.74
N LYS A 177 -0.84 -6.20 -14.88
CA LYS A 177 0.03 -5.68 -13.82
C LYS A 177 -0.74 -4.76 -12.88
N VAL A 178 -0.47 -4.88 -11.59
CA VAL A 178 -1.02 -3.97 -10.57
C VAL A 178 -0.02 -2.86 -10.32
N HIS A 179 -0.35 -1.67 -10.81
CA HIS A 179 0.40 -0.44 -10.58
C HIS A 179 -0.54 0.75 -10.69
N TYR A 180 -0.54 1.59 -9.70
CA TYR A 180 -1.39 2.78 -9.67
C TYR A 180 -0.82 3.81 -8.69
N SER A 181 -1.30 5.04 -8.78
CA SER A 181 -0.95 6.12 -7.87
C SER A 181 -2.15 7.00 -7.57
N PHE A 182 -2.01 7.77 -6.52
CA PHE A 182 -2.87 8.93 -6.23
C PHE A 182 -2.10 9.96 -5.41
N VAL A 183 -2.59 11.20 -5.45
CA VAL A 183 -2.08 12.27 -4.58
C VAL A 183 -3.13 12.55 -3.51
N LYS A 184 -2.67 12.62 -2.26
CA LYS A 184 -3.51 12.99 -1.12
C LYS A 184 -2.73 13.92 -0.20
N ASP A 185 -3.34 15.05 0.12
CA ASP A 185 -2.75 16.07 1.00
C ASP A 185 -1.30 16.44 0.63
N GLY A 186 -1.02 16.59 -0.67
CA GLY A 186 0.29 16.95 -1.20
C GLY A 186 1.34 15.85 -1.21
N VAL A 187 0.98 14.61 -0.88
CA VAL A 187 1.86 13.43 -0.95
C VAL A 187 1.38 12.51 -2.05
N ARG A 188 2.29 12.05 -2.91
CA ARG A 188 2.03 11.04 -3.94
C ARG A 188 2.26 9.65 -3.36
N PHE A 189 1.23 8.83 -3.41
CA PHE A 189 1.27 7.42 -3.04
C PHE A 189 1.32 6.57 -4.30
N VAL A 190 2.35 5.76 -4.43
CA VAL A 190 2.60 4.90 -5.59
C VAL A 190 2.58 3.44 -5.14
N PHE A 191 1.92 2.61 -5.92
CA PHE A 191 1.72 1.19 -5.64
C PHE A 191 2.23 0.36 -6.81
N MET A 192 3.14 -0.57 -6.53
CA MET A 192 3.72 -1.47 -7.53
C MET A 192 3.71 -2.90 -7.00
N GLY A 193 2.97 -3.76 -7.65
CA GLY A 193 2.90 -5.18 -7.30
C GLY A 193 4.15 -5.97 -7.70
N MET A 194 4.27 -7.17 -7.18
CA MET A 194 5.33 -8.09 -7.57
C MET A 194 5.11 -8.62 -9.00
N TRP A 195 6.08 -8.73 -9.80
CA TRP A 195 7.45 -8.19 -9.73
C TRP A 195 7.49 -6.96 -10.62
N PRO A 196 8.06 -5.84 -10.19
CA PRO A 196 8.14 -4.64 -11.01
C PRO A 196 9.12 -4.85 -12.16
N ASP A 197 8.58 -5.15 -13.32
CA ASP A 197 9.31 -5.34 -14.58
C ASP A 197 9.69 -4.01 -15.26
N ALA A 198 10.29 -4.09 -16.44
CA ALA A 198 10.68 -2.91 -17.20
C ALA A 198 9.49 -2.00 -17.54
N TYR A 199 8.32 -2.61 -17.84
CA TYR A 199 7.10 -1.86 -18.12
C TYR A 199 6.63 -1.05 -16.90
N MET A 200 6.57 -1.68 -15.73
CA MET A 200 6.15 -1.00 -14.49
C MET A 200 7.15 0.08 -14.07
N ARG A 201 8.45 -0.14 -14.27
CA ARG A 201 9.47 0.89 -14.02
C ARG A 201 9.33 2.08 -14.96
N GLN A 202 9.09 1.83 -16.26
CA GLN A 202 8.81 2.90 -17.21
C GLN A 202 7.54 3.67 -16.85
N TRP A 203 6.49 2.97 -16.43
CA TRP A 203 5.28 3.62 -15.94
C TRP A 203 5.58 4.51 -14.72
N PHE A 204 6.37 4.02 -13.76
CA PHE A 204 6.78 4.79 -12.59
C PHE A 204 7.52 6.07 -12.97
N ASP A 205 8.49 5.98 -13.90
CA ASP A 205 9.22 7.14 -14.40
C ASP A 205 8.29 8.16 -15.05
N GLN A 206 7.28 7.71 -15.80
CA GLN A 206 6.28 8.58 -16.42
C GLN A 206 5.35 9.21 -15.37
N GLU A 207 4.96 8.44 -14.36
CA GLU A 207 4.06 8.88 -13.29
C GLU A 207 4.70 9.96 -12.40
N ILE A 208 5.97 9.80 -12.08
CA ILE A 208 6.73 10.84 -11.36
C ILE A 208 7.05 12.02 -12.30
N GLY A 209 7.39 11.73 -13.56
CA GLY A 209 7.70 12.73 -14.56
C GLY A 209 8.83 13.66 -14.12
N THR A 210 8.58 14.95 -14.26
CA THR A 210 9.50 16.04 -13.84
C THR A 210 9.17 16.62 -12.46
N ASP A 211 8.20 16.04 -11.76
CA ASP A 211 7.81 16.50 -10.42
C ASP A 211 8.87 16.09 -9.39
N THR A 212 9.71 17.05 -9.02
CA THR A 212 10.77 16.88 -8.02
C THR A 212 10.39 17.45 -6.65
N ILE A 213 9.18 17.93 -6.49
CA ILE A 213 8.71 18.64 -5.29
C ILE A 213 7.76 17.81 -4.45
N THR A 214 6.83 17.11 -5.09
CA THR A 214 5.84 16.29 -4.38
C THR A 214 6.51 15.10 -3.71
N PRO A 215 6.42 14.97 -2.37
CA PRO A 215 6.92 13.79 -1.67
C PRO A 215 6.26 12.51 -2.20
N VAL A 216 7.04 11.44 -2.32
CA VAL A 216 6.56 10.14 -2.83
C VAL A 216 6.70 9.08 -1.75
N VAL A 217 5.61 8.33 -1.52
CA VAL A 217 5.60 7.11 -0.73
C VAL A 217 5.32 5.95 -1.67
N LEU A 218 6.30 5.05 -1.81
CA LEU A 218 6.20 3.85 -2.65
C LEU A 218 5.83 2.65 -1.79
N PHE A 219 4.76 1.95 -2.16
CA PHE A 219 4.35 0.67 -1.62
C PHE A 219 4.67 -0.44 -2.61
N THR A 220 5.45 -1.39 -2.16
CA THR A 220 5.75 -2.64 -2.87
C THR A 220 5.88 -3.75 -1.85
N HIS A 221 5.76 -5.01 -2.28
CA HIS A 221 5.84 -6.14 -1.37
C HIS A 221 7.26 -6.31 -0.84
N ASP A 222 8.27 -6.44 -1.73
CA ASP A 222 9.67 -6.54 -1.35
C ASP A 222 10.41 -5.21 -1.52
N PRO A 223 11.40 -4.91 -0.69
CA PRO A 223 12.25 -3.75 -0.90
C PRO A 223 13.08 -3.90 -2.19
N PRO A 224 13.32 -2.83 -2.95
CA PRO A 224 14.02 -2.88 -4.24
C PRO A 224 15.52 -3.10 -4.14
N ILE A 225 16.10 -3.06 -2.96
CA ILE A 225 17.55 -3.16 -2.69
C ILE A 225 17.79 -4.07 -1.48
N ALA A 226 18.98 -4.67 -1.42
CA ALA A 226 19.48 -5.54 -0.36
C ALA A 226 19.03 -7.01 -0.49
N ASP A 227 18.64 -7.67 0.57
CA ASP A 227 18.44 -9.12 0.64
C ASP A 227 17.21 -9.66 -0.10
N THR A 228 16.73 -8.97 -1.11
CA THR A 228 15.52 -9.35 -1.81
C THR A 228 15.79 -10.37 -2.87
N LYS A 229 15.47 -11.60 -2.59
CA LYS A 229 15.53 -12.72 -3.54
C LYS A 229 14.69 -12.50 -4.79
N HIS A 230 13.70 -11.62 -4.72
CA HIS A 230 12.65 -11.47 -5.71
C HIS A 230 12.94 -10.37 -6.72
N PHE A 231 13.69 -9.33 -6.36
CA PHE A 231 14.02 -8.24 -7.28
C PHE A 231 15.22 -8.51 -8.18
N THR A 232 16.18 -9.28 -7.72
CA THR A 232 17.47 -9.48 -8.42
C THR A 232 17.52 -10.74 -9.27
N ASN A 233 16.46 -11.55 -9.29
CA ASN A 233 16.43 -12.82 -10.00
C ASN A 233 17.70 -13.67 -9.78
N PRO A 234 18.12 -13.93 -8.54
CA PRO A 234 19.45 -14.47 -8.25
C PRO A 234 19.67 -15.89 -8.76
N ASN A 235 18.62 -16.59 -9.15
CA ASN A 235 18.69 -17.98 -9.63
C ASN A 235 18.20 -18.17 -11.07
N GLY A 236 17.93 -17.09 -11.79
CA GLY A 236 17.51 -17.12 -13.19
C GLY A 236 16.15 -17.79 -13.47
N LYS A 237 15.41 -18.14 -12.44
CA LYS A 237 14.12 -18.85 -12.58
C LYS A 237 12.90 -17.94 -12.51
N HIS A 238 13.07 -16.71 -12.10
CA HIS A 238 12.04 -15.67 -12.05
C HIS A 238 12.28 -14.66 -13.17
N THR A 239 12.30 -15.12 -14.39
CA THR A 239 12.54 -14.29 -15.59
C THR A 239 11.27 -13.52 -15.99
N ILE A 240 10.70 -12.80 -15.08
CA ILE A 240 9.50 -12.00 -15.35
C ILE A 240 9.89 -10.56 -15.72
N ASN A 241 11.17 -10.29 -15.74
CA ASN A 241 11.75 -8.98 -16.11
C ASN A 241 12.27 -8.98 -17.54
#